data_a11645a4bc4301a7881694bbb7fb3950
#
_entry.id   a11645a4bc4301a7881694bbb7fb3950
#
_cell.length_a   1.000
_cell.length_b   1.000
_cell.length_c   1.000
_cell.angle_alpha   90.00
_cell.angle_beta   90.00
_cell.angle_gamma   90.00
#
_symmetry.space_group_name_H-M   'P 1'
#
loop_
_entity.id
_entity.type
_entity.pdbx_description
1 polymer ?
#
loop_
_entity_poly.entity_id
_entity_poly.type
_entity_poly.pdbx_seq_one_letter_code
_entity_poly.pdbx_strand_id
1 'polypeptide(L)'
;GRFLAPQNPYDLTAISLADSYLPPVWLDGGKAGFFLGSDEQGRDILSAIIYGSASSIMIGLVGMICSCAIGTTLGLLAGYFGGKVDAVIMRIADVQLSFPSMLIALFIMSVFGRGVGKLLIALTMVGWVTYARTVRGETLSVKKMEYVEAARTIGLPNRIIIIKHVLPNVINSIIVLATIQIGSFILTEATLSFLGV
;
A
#
# COMPACT_ATOMS: atom_id res chain seq x y z
N GLY A 1 -15.03 -8.63 -6.32
CA GLY A 1 -15.52 -9.87 -5.67
C GLY A 1 -16.94 -10.24 -6.05
N ARG A 2 -17.89 -9.27 -6.11
CA ARG A 2 -19.35 -9.53 -6.28
C ARG A 2 -19.76 -10.30 -7.55
N PHE A 3 -18.98 -10.23 -8.62
CA PHE A 3 -19.31 -10.88 -9.91
C PHE A 3 -18.68 -12.27 -10.08
N LEU A 4 -17.70 -12.62 -9.25
CA LEU A 4 -16.95 -13.88 -9.37
C LEU A 4 -17.23 -14.85 -8.22
N ALA A 5 -17.75 -14.36 -7.10
CA ALA A 5 -18.02 -15.17 -5.93
C ALA A 5 -19.44 -15.77 -6.02
N PRO A 6 -19.60 -17.10 -5.80
CA PRO A 6 -20.91 -17.75 -5.78
C PRO A 6 -21.86 -17.20 -4.74
N GLN A 7 -21.33 -16.78 -3.58
CA GLN A 7 -22.12 -16.28 -2.45
C GLN A 7 -21.46 -15.02 -1.85
N ASN A 8 -22.24 -14.25 -1.07
CA ASN A 8 -21.67 -13.20 -0.25
C ASN A 8 -21.30 -13.76 1.14
N PRO A 9 -20.02 -13.97 1.46
CA PRO A 9 -19.60 -14.58 2.72
C PRO A 9 -19.86 -13.71 3.96
N TYR A 10 -20.34 -12.49 3.78
CA TYR A 10 -20.68 -11.54 4.86
C TYR A 10 -22.19 -11.31 5.00
N ASP A 11 -23.02 -11.99 4.21
CA ASP A 11 -24.47 -11.92 4.33
C ASP A 11 -24.95 -12.99 5.32
N LEU A 12 -25.19 -12.57 6.55
CA LEU A 12 -25.62 -13.46 7.63
C LEU A 12 -26.98 -14.12 7.35
N THR A 13 -27.77 -13.61 6.42
CA THR A 13 -29.07 -14.21 6.05
C THR A 13 -28.92 -15.38 5.08
N ALA A 14 -27.82 -15.44 4.34
CA ALA A 14 -27.51 -16.49 3.39
C ALA A 14 -26.61 -17.60 3.98
N ILE A 15 -26.10 -17.41 5.20
CA ILE A 15 -25.21 -18.35 5.88
C ILE A 15 -26.05 -19.27 6.78
N SER A 16 -25.81 -20.59 6.68
CA SER A 16 -26.44 -21.60 7.52
C SER A 16 -25.41 -22.42 8.27
N LEU A 17 -25.54 -22.51 9.58
CA LEU A 17 -24.69 -23.39 10.40
C LEU A 17 -24.85 -24.87 10.08
N ALA A 18 -25.97 -25.25 9.43
CA ALA A 18 -26.15 -26.62 8.93
C ALA A 18 -25.18 -26.98 7.79
N ASP A 19 -24.61 -25.97 7.14
CA ASP A 19 -23.61 -26.12 6.07
C ASP A 19 -22.17 -25.95 6.58
N SER A 20 -21.91 -26.02 7.89
CA SER A 20 -20.57 -25.94 8.48
C SER A 20 -19.73 -27.16 8.13
N TYR A 21 -18.44 -26.93 7.85
CA TYR A 21 -17.45 -27.97 7.56
C TYR A 21 -17.79 -28.90 6.41
N LEU A 22 -18.54 -28.44 5.40
CA LEU A 22 -18.78 -29.22 4.19
C LEU A 22 -17.45 -29.46 3.47
N PRO A 23 -17.20 -30.70 3.00
CA PRO A 23 -16.02 -30.96 2.18
C PRO A 23 -16.17 -30.33 0.78
N PRO A 24 -15.05 -30.17 0.03
CA PRO A 24 -15.10 -29.75 -1.36
C PRO A 24 -16.06 -30.60 -2.22
N VAL A 25 -16.64 -29.97 -3.25
CA VAL A 25 -17.69 -30.59 -4.09
C VAL A 25 -17.30 -31.94 -4.73
N TRP A 26 -16.00 -32.20 -4.90
CA TRP A 26 -15.47 -33.43 -5.48
C TRP A 26 -15.21 -34.55 -4.47
N LEU A 27 -15.52 -34.37 -3.21
CA LEU A 27 -15.43 -35.38 -2.16
C LEU A 27 -16.81 -35.85 -1.72
N ASP A 28 -16.86 -37.05 -1.14
CA ASP A 28 -18.09 -37.59 -0.57
C ASP A 28 -18.65 -36.69 0.51
N GLY A 29 -19.93 -36.34 0.40
CA GLY A 29 -20.58 -35.37 1.27
C GLY A 29 -20.46 -33.90 0.81
N GLY A 30 -19.78 -33.64 -0.31
CA GLY A 30 -19.71 -32.30 -0.91
C GLY A 30 -21.06 -31.82 -1.41
N LYS A 31 -21.36 -30.51 -1.26
CA LYS A 31 -22.62 -29.89 -1.65
C LYS A 31 -22.42 -28.95 -2.84
N ALA A 32 -23.30 -29.02 -3.84
CA ALA A 32 -23.31 -28.10 -4.95
C ALA A 32 -23.45 -26.65 -4.42
N GLY A 33 -22.60 -25.72 -4.93
CA GLY A 33 -22.54 -24.35 -4.45
C GLY A 33 -21.38 -24.06 -3.50
N PHE A 34 -20.71 -25.08 -2.95
CA PHE A 34 -19.53 -24.98 -2.08
C PHE A 34 -18.33 -25.64 -2.76
N PHE A 35 -17.76 -24.97 -3.78
CA PHE A 35 -16.73 -25.59 -4.62
C PHE A 35 -15.51 -26.06 -3.81
N LEU A 36 -15.00 -25.25 -2.90
CA LEU A 36 -13.90 -25.59 -1.98
C LEU A 36 -14.39 -26.06 -0.59
N GLY A 37 -15.71 -26.28 -0.44
CA GLY A 37 -16.32 -26.57 0.85
C GLY A 37 -16.66 -25.31 1.65
N SER A 38 -16.99 -25.48 2.93
CA SER A 38 -17.37 -24.39 3.84
C SER A 38 -16.50 -24.34 5.08
N ASP A 39 -16.47 -23.17 5.73
CA ASP A 39 -15.81 -22.96 7.00
C ASP A 39 -16.68 -23.36 8.21
N GLU A 40 -16.18 -23.08 9.42
CA GLU A 40 -16.89 -23.34 10.68
C GLU A 40 -18.24 -22.62 10.82
N GLN A 41 -18.42 -21.53 10.08
CA GLN A 41 -19.64 -20.71 10.09
C GLN A 41 -20.59 -21.04 8.92
N GLY A 42 -20.25 -22.01 8.07
CA GLY A 42 -21.04 -22.38 6.89
C GLY A 42 -20.86 -21.42 5.71
N ARG A 43 -19.79 -20.59 5.71
CA ARG A 43 -19.48 -19.71 4.57
C ARG A 43 -18.72 -20.46 3.50
N ASP A 44 -19.04 -20.20 2.24
CA ASP A 44 -18.31 -20.76 1.10
C ASP A 44 -16.86 -20.25 1.09
N ILE A 45 -15.90 -21.18 1.18
CA ILE A 45 -14.45 -20.87 1.23
C ILE A 45 -13.99 -20.15 -0.04
N LEU A 46 -14.47 -20.56 -1.23
CA LEU A 46 -14.10 -19.91 -2.49
C LEU A 46 -14.53 -18.44 -2.50
N SER A 47 -15.76 -18.17 -2.07
CA SER A 47 -16.29 -16.82 -1.94
C SER A 47 -15.49 -15.99 -0.93
N ALA A 48 -15.15 -16.57 0.23
CA ALA A 48 -14.35 -15.90 1.24
C ALA A 48 -12.96 -15.51 0.71
N ILE A 49 -12.31 -16.38 -0.05
CA ILE A 49 -11.01 -16.10 -0.70
C ILE A 49 -11.15 -14.97 -1.73
N ILE A 50 -12.16 -15.00 -2.60
CA ILE A 50 -12.37 -13.98 -3.63
C ILE A 50 -12.64 -12.61 -3.01
N TYR A 51 -13.48 -12.53 -1.98
CA TYR A 51 -13.78 -11.28 -1.29
C TYR A 51 -12.59 -10.76 -0.49
N GLY A 52 -11.90 -11.66 0.24
CA GLY A 52 -10.69 -11.32 0.99
C GLY A 52 -9.58 -10.79 0.07
N SER A 53 -9.28 -11.50 -1.03
CA SER A 53 -8.28 -11.07 -2.00
C SER A 53 -8.61 -9.70 -2.61
N ALA A 54 -9.87 -9.46 -2.97
CA ALA A 54 -10.30 -8.16 -3.50
C ALA A 54 -10.10 -7.01 -2.49
N SER A 55 -10.38 -7.27 -1.21
CA SER A 55 -10.17 -6.29 -0.13
C SER A 55 -8.69 -6.00 0.10
N SER A 56 -7.85 -7.04 0.18
CA SER A 56 -6.40 -6.89 0.38
C SER A 56 -5.73 -6.16 -0.79
N ILE A 57 -6.11 -6.47 -2.03
CA ILE A 57 -5.60 -5.77 -3.22
C ILE A 57 -6.01 -4.29 -3.19
N MET A 58 -7.26 -3.99 -2.85
CA MET A 58 -7.74 -2.61 -2.76
C MET A 58 -6.99 -1.83 -1.68
N ILE A 59 -6.81 -2.41 -0.49
CA ILE A 59 -6.06 -1.81 0.62
C ILE A 59 -4.60 -1.57 0.21
N GLY A 60 -3.95 -2.58 -0.37
CA GLY A 60 -2.57 -2.47 -0.84
C GLY A 60 -2.40 -1.38 -1.89
N LEU A 61 -3.33 -1.30 -2.87
CA LEU A 61 -3.31 -0.30 -3.93
C LEU A 61 -3.50 1.12 -3.39
N VAL A 62 -4.52 1.35 -2.55
CA VAL A 62 -4.79 2.67 -1.96
C VAL A 62 -3.64 3.11 -1.04
N GLY A 63 -3.14 2.20 -0.19
CA GLY A 63 -1.98 2.48 0.66
C GLY A 63 -0.73 2.84 -0.15
N MET A 64 -0.48 2.12 -1.25
CA MET A 64 0.61 2.42 -2.18
C MET A 64 0.44 3.81 -2.81
N ILE A 65 -0.75 4.15 -3.32
CA ILE A 65 -1.00 5.46 -3.94
C ILE A 65 -0.75 6.60 -2.94
N CYS A 66 -1.27 6.48 -1.71
CA CYS A 66 -1.08 7.49 -0.67
C CYS A 66 0.40 7.64 -0.28
N SER A 67 1.10 6.52 -0.03
CA SER A 67 2.53 6.52 0.29
C SER A 67 3.38 7.08 -0.84
N CYS A 68 3.07 6.70 -2.08
CA CYS A 68 3.73 7.20 -3.28
C CYS A 68 3.56 8.72 -3.43
N ALA A 69 2.33 9.22 -3.28
CA ALA A 69 2.06 10.66 -3.40
C ALA A 69 2.82 11.48 -2.36
N ILE A 70 2.76 11.08 -1.09
CA ILE A 70 3.45 11.77 0.01
C ILE A 70 4.98 11.65 -0.15
N GLY A 71 5.47 10.43 -0.32
CA GLY A 71 6.91 10.17 -0.39
C GLY A 71 7.56 10.80 -1.62
N THR A 72 6.91 10.73 -2.79
CA THR A 72 7.39 11.40 -4.01
C THR A 72 7.47 12.91 -3.81
N THR A 73 6.42 13.52 -3.26
CA THR A 73 6.40 14.97 -3.02
C THR A 73 7.54 15.39 -2.08
N LEU A 74 7.68 14.70 -0.95
CA LEU A 74 8.72 15.00 0.03
C LEU A 74 10.13 14.71 -0.52
N GLY A 75 10.30 13.63 -1.29
CA GLY A 75 11.55 13.28 -1.94
C GLY A 75 12.00 14.30 -2.98
N LEU A 76 11.06 14.78 -3.82
CA LEU A 76 11.31 15.85 -4.79
C LEU A 76 11.73 17.16 -4.07
N LEU A 77 11.01 17.56 -3.03
CA LEU A 77 11.34 18.75 -2.25
C LEU A 77 12.71 18.64 -1.60
N ALA A 78 12.99 17.52 -0.93
CA ALA A 78 14.27 17.28 -0.30
C ALA A 78 15.43 17.30 -1.31
N GLY A 79 15.32 16.54 -2.40
CA GLY A 79 16.34 16.43 -3.44
C GLY A 79 16.57 17.74 -4.19
N TYR A 80 15.50 18.43 -4.56
CA TYR A 80 15.60 19.66 -5.37
C TYR A 80 16.12 20.84 -4.56
N PHE A 81 15.50 21.18 -3.43
CA PHE A 81 15.90 22.32 -2.62
C PHE A 81 17.17 22.07 -1.79
N GLY A 82 17.35 20.84 -1.29
CA GLY A 82 18.52 20.51 -0.47
C GLY A 82 18.55 21.24 0.88
N GLY A 83 19.76 21.40 1.43
CA GLY A 83 19.99 22.17 2.64
C GLY A 83 19.09 21.81 3.82
N LYS A 84 18.43 22.82 4.42
CA LYS A 84 17.56 22.62 5.60
C LYS A 84 16.32 21.77 5.29
N VAL A 85 15.74 21.90 4.08
CA VAL A 85 14.56 21.12 3.65
C VAL A 85 14.91 19.64 3.61
N ASP A 86 16.01 19.30 2.97
CA ASP A 86 16.53 17.94 2.91
C ASP A 86 16.85 17.40 4.31
N ALA A 87 17.57 18.17 5.11
CA ALA A 87 17.96 17.76 6.46
C ALA A 87 16.75 17.44 7.36
N VAL A 88 15.68 18.25 7.30
CA VAL A 88 14.47 18.01 8.11
C VAL A 88 13.72 16.78 7.64
N ILE A 89 13.44 16.67 6.34
CA ILE A 89 12.68 15.54 5.79
C ILE A 89 13.43 14.22 6.03
N MET A 90 14.74 14.18 5.76
CA MET A 90 15.53 12.97 5.96
C MET A 90 15.72 12.64 7.43
N ARG A 91 15.79 13.62 8.33
CA ARG A 91 15.84 13.35 9.77
C ARG A 91 14.57 12.66 10.26
N ILE A 92 13.39 13.10 9.80
CA ILE A 92 12.13 12.43 10.13
C ILE A 92 12.12 11.00 9.59
N ALA A 93 12.57 10.83 8.35
CA ALA A 93 12.69 9.51 7.74
C ALA A 93 13.66 8.59 8.49
N ASP A 94 14.81 9.12 8.96
CA ASP A 94 15.81 8.37 9.72
C ASP A 94 15.29 7.92 11.08
N VAL A 95 14.60 8.81 11.78
CA VAL A 95 13.95 8.47 13.06
C VAL A 95 12.93 7.35 12.86
N GLN A 96 12.11 7.45 11.83
CA GLN A 96 11.12 6.40 11.55
C GLN A 96 11.78 5.06 11.23
N LEU A 97 12.86 5.03 10.44
CA LEU A 97 13.57 3.80 10.10
C LEU A 97 14.36 3.19 11.26
N SER A 98 14.54 3.93 12.37
CA SER A 98 15.13 3.37 13.59
C SER A 98 14.18 2.37 14.28
N PHE A 99 12.90 2.37 13.91
CA PHE A 99 11.91 1.42 14.43
C PHE A 99 11.53 0.40 13.36
N PRO A 100 11.32 -0.88 13.71
CA PRO A 100 10.75 -1.86 12.80
C PRO A 100 9.39 -1.39 12.29
N SER A 101 9.21 -1.39 10.97
CA SER A 101 7.98 -0.91 10.31
C SER A 101 6.70 -1.56 10.83
N MET A 102 6.77 -2.87 11.13
CA MET A 102 5.67 -3.63 11.71
C MET A 102 5.24 -3.10 13.07
N LEU A 103 6.20 -2.73 13.92
CA LEU A 103 5.89 -2.18 15.27
C LEU A 103 5.22 -0.81 15.15
N ILE A 104 5.63 0.02 14.18
CA ILE A 104 4.97 1.31 13.93
C ILE A 104 3.52 1.08 13.50
N ALA A 105 3.27 0.15 12.58
CA ALA A 105 1.93 -0.18 12.12
C ALA A 105 1.05 -0.70 13.26
N LEU A 106 1.55 -1.63 14.07
CA LEU A 106 0.87 -2.15 15.26
C LEU A 106 0.56 -1.04 16.28
N PHE A 107 1.51 -0.16 16.55
CA PHE A 107 1.33 0.98 17.45
C PHE A 107 0.20 1.90 16.97
N ILE A 108 0.21 2.27 15.68
CA ILE A 108 -0.84 3.11 15.09
C ILE A 108 -2.21 2.44 15.23
N MET A 109 -2.32 1.15 14.89
CA MET A 109 -3.57 0.40 15.00
C MET A 109 -4.03 0.26 16.45
N SER A 110 -3.11 0.08 17.40
CA SER A 110 -3.43 0.02 18.83
C SER A 110 -4.00 1.33 19.37
N VAL A 111 -3.44 2.47 18.95
CA VAL A 111 -3.87 3.80 19.40
C VAL A 111 -5.18 4.24 18.74
N PHE A 112 -5.29 4.07 17.43
CA PHE A 112 -6.45 4.54 16.66
C PHE A 112 -7.58 3.50 16.56
N GLY A 113 -7.32 2.26 16.94
CA GLY A 113 -8.26 1.13 16.90
C GLY A 113 -8.38 0.53 15.49
N ARG A 114 -9.29 -0.45 15.35
CA ARG A 114 -9.49 -1.24 14.12
C ARG A 114 -10.25 -0.47 13.04
N GLY A 115 -10.01 -0.83 11.79
CA GLY A 115 -10.76 -0.35 10.63
C GLY A 115 -9.87 -0.04 9.42
N VAL A 116 -10.43 -0.24 8.23
CA VAL A 116 -9.72 -0.09 6.93
C VAL A 116 -9.06 1.29 6.78
N GLY A 117 -9.75 2.37 7.16
CA GLY A 117 -9.18 3.71 7.08
C GLY A 117 -7.95 3.91 7.96
N LYS A 118 -7.95 3.32 9.16
CA LYS A 118 -6.83 3.39 10.11
C LYS A 118 -5.66 2.55 9.65
N LEU A 119 -5.95 1.39 9.07
CA LEU A 119 -4.95 0.54 8.42
C LEU A 119 -4.27 1.27 7.24
N LEU A 120 -5.04 1.97 6.41
CA LEU A 120 -4.50 2.79 5.32
C LEU A 120 -3.58 3.90 5.84
N ILE A 121 -3.93 4.55 6.95
CA ILE A 121 -3.06 5.53 7.62
C ILE A 121 -1.76 4.85 8.07
N ALA A 122 -1.84 3.70 8.73
CA ALA A 122 -0.67 2.96 9.20
C ALA A 122 0.26 2.58 8.04
N LEU A 123 -0.28 2.00 6.96
CA LEU A 123 0.48 1.64 5.76
C LEU A 123 1.11 2.87 5.09
N THR A 124 0.37 3.96 4.99
CA THR A 124 0.87 5.22 4.42
C THR A 124 2.01 5.80 5.25
N MET A 125 1.84 5.86 6.56
CA MET A 125 2.86 6.35 7.50
C MET A 125 4.12 5.48 7.52
N VAL A 126 4.01 4.22 7.20
CA VAL A 126 5.18 3.33 7.09
C VAL A 126 5.84 3.45 5.72
N GLY A 127 5.06 3.52 4.64
CA GLY A 127 5.55 3.38 3.27
C GLY A 127 6.18 4.62 2.65
N TRP A 128 5.82 5.83 3.08
CA TRP A 128 6.27 7.08 2.43
C TRP A 128 7.80 7.26 2.42
N VAL A 129 8.50 6.75 3.44
CA VAL A 129 9.96 6.91 3.58
C VAL A 129 10.72 6.26 2.43
N THR A 130 10.30 5.08 2.00
CA THR A 130 10.91 4.36 0.88
C THR A 130 10.87 5.19 -0.40
N TYR A 131 9.68 5.74 -0.73
CA TYR A 131 9.52 6.63 -1.87
C TYR A 131 10.34 7.92 -1.71
N ALA A 132 10.28 8.56 -0.53
CA ALA A 132 10.98 9.81 -0.28
C ALA A 132 12.49 9.67 -0.47
N ARG A 133 13.11 8.61 0.03
CA ARG A 133 14.55 8.37 -0.11
C ARG A 133 14.95 8.07 -1.55
N THR A 134 14.21 7.22 -2.25
CA THR A 134 14.52 6.88 -3.64
C THR A 134 14.36 8.10 -4.54
N VAL A 135 13.23 8.79 -4.45
CA VAL A 135 12.95 9.98 -5.27
C VAL A 135 13.94 11.11 -4.96
N ARG A 136 14.35 11.29 -3.70
CA ARG A 136 15.42 12.23 -3.34
C ARG A 136 16.73 11.88 -4.04
N GLY A 137 17.15 10.60 -3.99
CA GLY A 137 18.39 10.14 -4.64
C GLY A 137 18.39 10.41 -6.14
N GLU A 138 17.32 10.04 -6.83
CA GLU A 138 17.13 10.31 -8.26
C GLU A 138 17.10 11.83 -8.56
N THR A 139 16.38 12.61 -7.75
CA THR A 139 16.30 14.07 -7.91
C THR A 139 17.66 14.72 -7.78
N LEU A 140 18.52 14.26 -6.87
CA LEU A 140 19.88 14.78 -6.71
C LEU A 140 20.75 14.54 -7.96
N SER A 141 20.51 13.46 -8.69
CA SER A 141 21.19 13.17 -9.94
C SER A 141 20.61 13.99 -11.09
N VAL A 142 19.27 13.96 -11.25
CA VAL A 142 18.57 14.63 -12.35
C VAL A 142 18.75 16.16 -12.31
N LYS A 143 18.74 16.78 -11.13
CA LYS A 143 18.90 18.24 -11.03
C LYS A 143 20.24 18.80 -11.52
N LYS A 144 21.25 17.92 -11.71
CA LYS A 144 22.56 18.29 -12.23
C LYS A 144 22.67 18.12 -13.75
N MET A 145 21.62 17.65 -14.41
CA MET A 145 21.59 17.47 -15.85
C MET A 145 21.54 18.82 -16.57
N GLU A 146 22.24 18.92 -17.70
CA GLU A 146 22.42 20.16 -18.48
C GLU A 146 21.07 20.83 -18.82
N TYR A 147 20.05 20.07 -19.19
CA TYR A 147 18.74 20.63 -19.53
C TYR A 147 18.01 21.22 -18.31
N VAL A 148 18.28 20.72 -17.08
CA VAL A 148 17.73 21.31 -15.84
C VAL A 148 18.47 22.59 -15.50
N GLU A 149 19.79 22.62 -15.67
CA GLU A 149 20.59 23.83 -15.48
C GLU A 149 20.24 24.90 -16.50
N ALA A 150 20.06 24.52 -17.78
CA ALA A 150 19.58 25.44 -18.80
C ALA A 150 18.21 26.03 -18.44
N ALA A 151 17.25 25.19 -18.01
CA ALA A 151 15.94 25.65 -17.56
C ALA A 151 16.01 26.66 -16.40
N ARG A 152 16.96 26.46 -15.48
CA ARG A 152 17.23 27.40 -14.39
C ARG A 152 17.85 28.72 -14.88
N THR A 153 18.80 28.64 -15.80
CA THR A 153 19.50 29.81 -16.35
C THR A 153 18.56 30.74 -17.11
N ILE A 154 17.58 30.20 -17.82
CA ILE A 154 16.55 31.00 -18.52
C ILE A 154 15.45 31.51 -17.57
N GLY A 155 15.57 31.27 -16.26
CA GLY A 155 14.69 31.84 -15.24
C GLY A 155 13.35 31.11 -15.04
N LEU A 156 13.22 29.84 -15.43
CA LEU A 156 12.00 29.08 -15.16
C LEU A 156 11.77 28.95 -13.65
N PRO A 157 10.53 29.09 -13.16
CA PRO A 157 10.21 28.91 -11.75
C PRO A 157 10.42 27.47 -11.31
N ASN A 158 10.92 27.28 -10.10
CA ASN A 158 11.25 25.97 -9.53
C ASN A 158 10.12 24.95 -9.66
N ARG A 159 8.86 25.36 -9.50
CA ARG A 159 7.69 24.50 -9.66
C ARG A 159 7.62 23.88 -11.06
N ILE A 160 7.88 24.68 -12.09
CA ILE A 160 7.88 24.19 -13.48
C ILE A 160 9.04 23.22 -13.70
N ILE A 161 10.24 23.57 -13.19
CA ILE A 161 11.41 22.70 -13.30
C ILE A 161 11.14 21.35 -12.63
N ILE A 162 10.63 21.34 -11.40
CA ILE A 162 10.31 20.09 -10.68
C ILE A 162 9.32 19.26 -11.46
N ILE A 163 8.19 19.83 -11.88
CA ILE A 163 7.08 19.06 -12.48
C ILE A 163 7.40 18.64 -13.92
N LYS A 164 8.02 19.51 -14.73
CA LYS A 164 8.21 19.25 -16.17
C LYS A 164 9.58 18.66 -16.51
N HIS A 165 10.60 18.89 -15.69
CA HIS A 165 11.95 18.46 -16.00
C HIS A 165 12.52 17.42 -15.04
N VAL A 166 12.16 17.45 -13.75
CA VAL A 166 12.66 16.48 -12.77
C VAL A 166 11.73 15.27 -12.64
N LEU A 167 10.46 15.51 -12.30
CA LEU A 167 9.50 14.43 -12.03
C LEU A 167 9.39 13.39 -13.16
N PRO A 168 9.32 13.75 -14.46
CA PRO A 168 9.22 12.75 -15.52
C PRO A 168 10.43 11.80 -15.57
N ASN A 169 11.61 12.27 -15.16
CA ASN A 169 12.82 11.46 -15.17
C ASN A 169 12.93 10.50 -13.97
N VAL A 170 12.24 10.77 -12.87
CA VAL A 170 12.21 9.89 -11.69
C VAL A 170 11.01 8.94 -11.69
N ILE A 171 10.07 9.08 -12.63
CA ILE A 171 8.81 8.32 -12.65
C ILE A 171 9.03 6.82 -12.83
N ASN A 172 10.05 6.41 -13.57
CA ASN A 172 10.36 5.00 -13.79
C ASN A 172 10.72 4.30 -12.47
N SER A 173 11.54 4.91 -11.64
CA SER A 173 11.90 4.39 -10.32
C SER A 173 10.69 4.35 -9.39
N ILE A 174 9.78 5.32 -9.49
CA ILE A 174 8.53 5.35 -8.73
C ILE A 174 7.63 4.17 -9.12
N ILE A 175 7.47 3.88 -10.42
CA ILE A 175 6.64 2.77 -10.90
C ILE A 175 7.18 1.43 -10.42
N VAL A 176 8.50 1.22 -10.50
CA VAL A 176 9.14 -0.01 -10.01
C VAL A 176 8.91 -0.19 -8.52
N LEU A 177 9.11 0.87 -7.73
CA LEU A 177 8.81 0.83 -6.30
C LEU A 177 7.33 0.57 -6.01
N ALA A 178 6.43 1.16 -6.77
CA ALA A 178 4.99 0.98 -6.60
C ALA A 178 4.58 -0.48 -6.73
N THR A 179 5.11 -1.20 -7.71
CA THR A 179 4.82 -2.63 -7.91
C THR A 179 5.29 -3.50 -6.74
N ILE A 180 6.49 -3.23 -6.22
CA ILE A 180 7.04 -3.94 -5.06
C ILE A 180 6.23 -3.63 -3.80
N GLN A 181 5.83 -2.38 -3.63
CA GLN A 181 5.17 -1.90 -2.43
C GLN A 181 3.75 -2.43 -2.28
N ILE A 182 3.02 -2.66 -3.39
CA ILE A 182 1.70 -3.30 -3.34
C ILE A 182 1.80 -4.67 -2.66
N GLY A 183 2.73 -5.52 -3.09
CA GLY A 183 2.93 -6.84 -2.49
C GLY A 183 3.30 -6.77 -1.01
N SER A 184 4.20 -5.85 -0.65
CA SER A 184 4.60 -5.60 0.73
C SER A 184 3.42 -5.16 1.61
N PHE A 185 2.54 -4.30 1.10
CA PHE A 185 1.37 -3.82 1.84
C PHE A 185 0.31 -4.90 2.02
N ILE A 186 0.07 -5.73 1.00
CA ILE A 186 -0.83 -6.88 1.11
C ILE A 186 -0.33 -7.85 2.20
N LEU A 187 0.97 -8.14 2.24
CA LEU A 187 1.56 -8.99 3.27
C LEU A 187 1.44 -8.36 4.67
N THR A 188 1.68 -7.06 4.77
CA THR A 188 1.58 -6.34 6.05
C THR A 188 0.13 -6.31 6.54
N GLU A 189 -0.83 -6.05 5.65
CA GLU A 189 -2.27 -6.09 5.94
C GLU A 189 -2.68 -7.48 6.45
N ALA A 190 -2.32 -8.54 5.71
CA ALA A 190 -2.64 -9.91 6.10
C ALA A 190 -2.06 -10.27 7.48
N THR A 191 -0.83 -9.82 7.77
CA THR A 191 -0.19 -10.07 9.06
C THR A 191 -0.88 -9.30 10.19
N LEU A 192 -1.25 -8.03 9.98
CA LEU A 192 -1.99 -7.22 10.96
C LEU A 192 -3.37 -7.82 11.22
N SER A 193 -4.09 -8.22 10.18
CA SER A 193 -5.38 -8.89 10.28
C SER A 193 -5.28 -10.22 11.04
N PHE A 194 -4.21 -11.01 10.81
CA PHE A 194 -3.96 -12.25 11.54
C PHE A 194 -3.69 -11.99 13.04
N LEU A 195 -3.01 -10.91 13.37
CA LEU A 195 -2.78 -10.49 14.76
C LEU A 195 -4.04 -9.92 15.44
N GLY A 196 -5.15 -9.82 14.70
CA GLY A 196 -6.44 -9.38 15.22
C GLY A 196 -6.54 -7.87 15.45
N VAL A 197 -5.76 -7.10 14.73
CA VAL A 197 -5.69 -5.63 14.85
C VAL A 197 -6.49 -4.95 13.75
#